data_d9f981db115c88801b89121c4bb8d816
#
_entry.id   d9f981db115c88801b89121c4bb8d816
#
_cell.length_a   1.000
_cell.length_b   1.000
_cell.length_c   1.000
_cell.angle_alpha   90.00
_cell.angle_beta   90.00
_cell.angle_gamma   90.00
#
_symmetry.space_group_name_H-M   'P 1'
#
loop_
_entity.id
_entity.type
_entity.pdbx_description
1 polymer ?
#
loop_
_entity_poly.entity_id
_entity_poly.type
_entity_poly.pdbx_seq_one_letter_code
_entity_poly.pdbx_strand_id
1 'polypeptide(L)'
;MKENIKPATGRLGVLVVGVGGAVSTTMITGTLAARKGLAKPIGSITQMATIRMENNDEKLIKDVVPLADLNDIVFGGWDIFPDNAYEAAMYAEVLKEKDLNLVKEELQAIKPMPAAFDHNFAKRLNGTYIKQAATRWEMMEQLREDIRNFKAANNCERIAVLWAASTEIYVPLCKEHESLAALEEAMKANNTEVISPSMCYAYAAIAEGAPFIMGAPNLCVDTPAMWEFSKKMNVPRSEERRVGKECRSRWSPYH
;
A
#
# COMPACT_ATOMS: atom_id res chain seq x y z
N MET A 1 5.48 -29.57 -10.95
CA MET A 1 5.75 -28.79 -12.18
C MET A 1 6.18 -27.41 -11.73
N LYS A 2 7.43 -26.99 -12.04
CA LYS A 2 7.82 -25.59 -11.84
C LYS A 2 7.10 -24.80 -12.93
N GLU A 3 6.04 -24.09 -12.60
CA GLU A 3 5.46 -23.12 -13.53
C GLU A 3 6.55 -22.13 -13.91
N ASN A 4 6.77 -21.95 -15.21
CA ASN A 4 7.69 -20.94 -15.72
C ASN A 4 7.06 -19.56 -15.45
N ILE A 5 7.36 -19.00 -14.28
CA ILE A 5 6.97 -17.64 -13.94
C ILE A 5 7.73 -16.70 -14.89
N LYS A 6 7.00 -16.05 -15.78
CA LYS A 6 7.59 -15.08 -16.71
C LYS A 6 7.97 -13.81 -15.97
N PRO A 7 9.10 -13.17 -16.32
CA PRO A 7 9.42 -11.85 -15.81
C PRO A 7 8.27 -10.89 -16.04
N ALA A 8 8.00 -10.07 -15.04
CA ALA A 8 7.03 -9.01 -15.19
C ALA A 8 7.64 -7.91 -16.06
N THR A 9 6.97 -7.56 -17.14
CA THR A 9 7.38 -6.48 -18.05
C THR A 9 6.62 -5.19 -17.72
N GLY A 10 7.11 -4.05 -18.19
CA GLY A 10 6.49 -2.75 -18.08
C GLY A 10 6.46 -2.17 -16.67
N ARG A 11 5.90 -0.97 -16.57
CA ARG A 11 5.87 -0.20 -15.33
C ARG A 11 4.91 -0.77 -14.30
N LEU A 12 5.36 -0.80 -13.04
CA LEU A 12 4.56 -1.10 -11.87
C LEU A 12 4.21 0.19 -11.13
N GLY A 13 2.94 0.56 -11.11
CA GLY A 13 2.46 1.62 -10.24
C GLY A 13 2.30 1.10 -8.81
N VAL A 14 2.92 1.76 -7.86
CA VAL A 14 2.75 1.51 -6.42
C VAL A 14 1.99 2.69 -5.83
N LEU A 15 0.72 2.47 -5.57
CA LEU A 15 -0.16 3.46 -4.95
C LEU A 15 -0.17 3.25 -3.44
N VAL A 16 0.28 4.26 -2.70
CA VAL A 16 0.41 4.19 -1.24
C VAL A 16 -0.69 5.00 -0.57
N VAL A 17 -1.46 4.36 0.30
CA VAL A 17 -2.38 5.06 1.21
C VAL A 17 -1.55 5.60 2.38
N GLY A 18 -1.53 6.91 2.55
CA GLY A 18 -0.60 7.61 3.45
C GLY A 18 0.75 7.85 2.77
N VAL A 19 0.74 8.31 1.51
CA VAL A 19 1.96 8.51 0.71
C VAL A 19 2.89 9.57 1.30
N GLY A 20 2.36 10.56 2.03
CA GLY A 20 3.11 11.57 2.78
C GLY A 20 3.59 11.10 4.16
N GLY A 21 3.20 9.90 4.60
CA GLY A 21 3.63 9.36 5.89
C GLY A 21 5.14 9.09 5.98
N ALA A 22 5.69 9.09 7.18
CA ALA A 22 7.12 8.89 7.44
C ALA A 22 7.66 7.58 6.84
N VAL A 23 6.90 6.49 6.93
CA VAL A 23 7.27 5.18 6.35
C VAL A 23 7.31 5.26 4.84
N SER A 24 6.28 5.84 4.23
CA SER A 24 6.12 5.97 2.78
C SER A 24 7.23 6.82 2.18
N THR A 25 7.44 8.01 2.72
CA THR A 25 8.46 8.95 2.23
C THR A 25 9.87 8.40 2.39
N THR A 26 10.14 7.65 3.49
CA THR A 26 11.43 6.97 3.69
C THR A 26 11.65 5.86 2.66
N MET A 27 10.64 5.02 2.40
CA MET A 27 10.69 3.96 1.40
C MET A 27 10.90 4.52 -0.01
N ILE A 28 10.15 5.55 -0.37
CA ILE A 28 10.22 6.19 -1.69
C ILE A 28 11.59 6.83 -1.89
N THR A 29 12.06 7.64 -0.92
CA THR A 29 13.38 8.28 -0.95
C THR A 29 14.50 7.25 -1.11
N GLY A 30 14.47 6.18 -0.32
CA GLY A 30 15.45 5.09 -0.38
C GLY A 30 15.47 4.40 -1.74
N THR A 31 14.29 4.17 -2.33
CA THR A 31 14.18 3.56 -3.67
C THR A 31 14.73 4.49 -4.75
N LEU A 32 14.39 5.77 -4.71
CA LEU A 32 14.89 6.77 -5.66
C LEU A 32 16.41 6.94 -5.57
N ALA A 33 16.95 6.99 -4.34
CA ALA A 33 18.39 7.04 -4.12
C ALA A 33 19.11 5.77 -4.64
N ALA A 34 18.51 4.59 -4.46
CA ALA A 34 19.05 3.35 -4.98
C ALA A 34 19.08 3.33 -6.52
N ARG A 35 18.04 3.84 -7.20
CA ARG A 35 18.02 4.00 -8.67
C ARG A 35 19.16 4.86 -9.20
N LYS A 36 19.50 5.91 -8.49
CA LYS A 36 20.60 6.83 -8.83
C LYS A 36 21.98 6.28 -8.42
N GLY A 37 22.05 5.10 -7.82
CA GLY A 37 23.31 4.54 -7.31
C GLY A 37 23.88 5.27 -6.09
N LEU A 38 23.09 6.16 -5.47
CA LEU A 38 23.49 6.97 -4.31
C LEU A 38 23.36 6.21 -2.98
N ALA A 39 22.57 5.14 -2.97
CA ALA A 39 22.38 4.28 -1.81
C ALA A 39 22.20 2.82 -2.24
N LYS A 40 22.48 1.89 -1.32
CA LYS A 40 22.16 0.47 -1.51
C LYS A 40 20.79 0.19 -0.86
N PRO A 41 19.93 -0.66 -1.47
CA PRO A 41 18.63 -1.03 -0.91
C PRO A 41 18.77 -2.04 0.24
N ILE A 42 19.54 -1.71 1.28
CA ILE A 42 19.97 -2.61 2.37
C ILE A 42 18.76 -3.22 3.11
N GLY A 43 17.67 -2.47 3.24
CA GLY A 43 16.44 -2.94 3.88
C GLY A 43 15.64 -3.97 3.06
N SER A 44 16.00 -4.19 1.80
CA SER A 44 15.27 -5.10 0.93
C SER A 44 15.99 -6.44 0.77
N ILE A 45 15.46 -7.47 1.43
CA ILE A 45 15.96 -8.85 1.31
C ILE A 45 15.97 -9.30 -0.16
N THR A 46 14.91 -9.02 -0.91
CA THR A 46 14.79 -9.44 -2.30
C THR A 46 15.82 -8.78 -3.22
N GLN A 47 16.34 -7.62 -2.85
CA GLN A 47 17.37 -6.91 -3.63
C GLN A 47 18.80 -7.27 -3.21
N MET A 48 19.01 -7.65 -1.94
CA MET A 48 20.36 -7.75 -1.35
C MET A 48 20.76 -9.16 -0.94
N ALA A 49 19.80 -10.02 -0.59
CA ALA A 49 20.11 -11.36 -0.12
C ALA A 49 20.32 -12.33 -1.29
N THR A 50 21.05 -13.41 -0.99
CA THR A 50 21.30 -14.53 -1.89
C THR A 50 20.38 -15.71 -1.61
N ILE A 51 20.21 -16.55 -2.60
CA ILE A 51 19.57 -17.87 -2.50
C ILE A 51 20.54 -18.92 -3.02
N ARG A 52 20.66 -20.04 -2.29
CA ARG A 52 21.47 -21.17 -2.71
C ARG A 52 20.74 -21.99 -3.78
N MET A 53 21.41 -22.20 -4.90
CA MET A 53 20.91 -23.00 -6.01
C MET A 53 21.21 -24.49 -5.79
N GLU A 54 20.62 -25.37 -6.61
CA GLU A 54 20.82 -26.83 -6.51
C GLU A 54 22.28 -27.25 -6.70
N ASN A 55 23.07 -26.48 -7.46
CA ASN A 55 24.50 -26.70 -7.67
C ASN A 55 25.40 -26.08 -6.58
N ASN A 56 24.84 -25.66 -5.45
CA ASN A 56 25.48 -24.94 -4.35
C ASN A 56 25.99 -23.53 -4.66
N ASP A 57 25.78 -23.00 -5.87
CA ASP A 57 26.07 -21.59 -6.16
C ASP A 57 25.10 -20.66 -5.41
N GLU A 58 25.59 -19.51 -5.02
CA GLU A 58 24.76 -18.45 -4.45
C GLU A 58 24.48 -17.38 -5.50
N LYS A 59 23.20 -17.03 -5.68
CA LYS A 59 22.75 -15.98 -6.58
C LYS A 59 21.88 -14.98 -5.83
N LEU A 60 21.89 -13.72 -6.23
CA LEU A 60 20.97 -12.74 -5.68
C LEU A 60 19.52 -13.16 -5.97
N ILE A 61 18.63 -12.96 -5.00
CA ILE A 61 17.21 -13.31 -5.16
C ILE A 61 16.62 -12.59 -6.38
N LYS A 62 16.95 -11.32 -6.59
CA LYS A 62 16.47 -10.52 -7.74
C LYS A 62 16.89 -11.08 -9.11
N ASP A 63 17.98 -11.84 -9.17
CA ASP A 63 18.48 -12.44 -10.42
C ASP A 63 17.82 -13.80 -10.72
N VAL A 64 17.12 -14.37 -9.73
CA VAL A 64 16.48 -15.70 -9.82
C VAL A 64 14.96 -15.57 -9.85
N VAL A 65 14.40 -14.64 -9.08
CA VAL A 65 12.97 -14.39 -8.99
C VAL A 65 12.61 -13.22 -9.91
N PRO A 66 11.59 -13.35 -10.78
CA PRO A 66 11.20 -12.30 -11.72
C PRO A 66 10.49 -11.15 -11.00
N LEU A 67 11.25 -10.32 -10.31
CA LEU A 67 10.79 -9.10 -9.63
C LEU A 67 10.68 -7.94 -10.63
N ALA A 68 9.86 -6.95 -10.29
CA ALA A 68 9.89 -5.67 -10.99
C ALA A 68 11.24 -4.97 -10.75
N ASP A 69 11.83 -4.40 -11.80
CA ASP A 69 13.02 -3.57 -11.65
C ASP A 69 12.66 -2.31 -10.85
N LEU A 70 13.58 -1.84 -10.01
CA LEU A 70 13.35 -0.63 -9.23
C LEU A 70 13.12 0.60 -10.14
N ASN A 71 13.70 0.64 -11.33
CA ASN A 71 13.52 1.72 -12.29
C ASN A 71 12.13 1.73 -12.93
N ASP A 72 11.43 0.60 -12.93
CA ASP A 72 10.10 0.45 -13.51
C ASP A 72 8.96 0.74 -12.51
N ILE A 73 9.30 1.04 -11.25
CA ILE A 73 8.29 1.38 -10.24
C ILE A 73 7.92 2.87 -10.35
N VAL A 74 6.64 3.18 -10.39
CA VAL A 74 6.12 4.55 -10.34
C VAL A 74 5.33 4.70 -9.04
N PHE A 75 5.69 5.69 -8.24
CA PHE A 75 5.02 5.96 -6.96
C PHE A 75 3.94 7.01 -7.09
N GLY A 76 2.85 6.82 -6.38
CA GLY A 76 1.77 7.74 -6.16
C GLY A 76 0.95 7.31 -4.95
N GLY A 77 -0.18 7.94 -4.73
CA GLY A 77 -1.07 7.51 -3.64
C GLY A 77 -1.96 8.61 -3.11
N TRP A 78 -2.52 8.37 -1.95
CA TRP A 78 -3.48 9.25 -1.29
C TRP A 78 -2.94 9.69 0.06
N ASP A 79 -3.25 10.92 0.42
CA ASP A 79 -2.98 11.43 1.76
C ASP A 79 -4.08 12.38 2.21
N ILE A 80 -4.22 12.57 3.52
CA ILE A 80 -5.15 13.52 4.13
C ILE A 80 -4.60 14.95 4.18
N PHE A 81 -3.33 15.14 3.74
CA PHE A 81 -2.67 16.43 3.56
C PHE A 81 -2.22 16.59 2.10
N PRO A 82 -2.25 17.81 1.56
CA PRO A 82 -1.94 18.06 0.14
C PRO A 82 -0.44 18.15 -0.18
N ASP A 83 0.42 18.07 0.83
CA ASP A 83 1.87 18.23 0.68
C ASP A 83 2.45 17.18 -0.25
N ASN A 84 3.37 17.59 -1.14
CA ASN A 84 4.10 16.63 -1.95
C ASN A 84 5.06 15.78 -1.10
N ALA A 85 5.58 14.68 -1.66
CA ALA A 85 6.40 13.76 -0.88
C ALA A 85 7.69 14.37 -0.31
N TYR A 86 8.23 15.44 -0.93
CA TYR A 86 9.40 16.15 -0.38
C TYR A 86 9.01 16.97 0.87
N GLU A 87 7.96 17.77 0.77
CA GLU A 87 7.45 18.59 1.89
C GLU A 87 7.04 17.69 3.06
N ALA A 88 6.31 16.63 2.78
CA ALA A 88 5.90 15.64 3.78
C ALA A 88 7.11 14.96 4.45
N ALA A 89 8.16 14.60 3.68
CA ALA A 89 9.37 13.99 4.21
C ALA A 89 10.16 14.96 5.09
N MET A 90 10.22 16.24 4.69
CA MET A 90 10.83 17.31 5.50
C MET A 90 10.08 17.49 6.83
N TYR A 91 8.74 17.50 6.79
CA TYR A 91 7.91 17.61 7.99
C TYR A 91 8.05 16.40 8.92
N ALA A 92 8.21 15.20 8.37
CA ALA A 92 8.33 13.97 9.16
C ALA A 92 9.66 13.88 9.95
N GLU A 93 10.69 14.61 9.54
CA GLU A 93 12.01 14.70 10.20
C GLU A 93 12.71 13.33 10.43
N VAL A 94 12.34 12.29 9.65
CA VAL A 94 12.97 10.96 9.74
C VAL A 94 14.29 10.92 8.96
N LEU A 95 14.30 11.52 7.78
CA LEU A 95 15.48 11.64 6.93
C LEU A 95 16.08 13.03 7.04
N LYS A 96 17.41 13.11 6.92
CA LYS A 96 18.10 14.39 6.92
C LYS A 96 17.85 15.11 5.59
N GLU A 97 17.73 16.42 5.65
CA GLU A 97 17.52 17.27 4.46
C GLU A 97 18.55 16.99 3.35
N LYS A 98 19.82 16.79 3.69
CA LYS A 98 20.87 16.46 2.72
C LYS A 98 20.56 15.19 1.92
N ASP A 99 19.90 14.20 2.54
CA ASP A 99 19.57 12.93 1.90
C ASP A 99 18.32 13.09 1.01
N LEU A 100 17.36 13.91 1.44
CA LEU A 100 16.17 14.27 0.66
C LEU A 100 16.54 15.09 -0.58
N ASN A 101 17.50 16.01 -0.46
CA ASN A 101 17.96 16.85 -1.56
C ASN A 101 18.58 16.06 -2.72
N LEU A 102 19.07 14.83 -2.50
CA LEU A 102 19.58 13.94 -3.55
C LEU A 102 18.52 13.53 -4.58
N VAL A 103 17.24 13.51 -4.17
CA VAL A 103 16.10 13.06 -4.96
C VAL A 103 14.92 14.04 -4.88
N LYS A 104 15.22 15.30 -4.64
CA LYS A 104 14.24 16.36 -4.39
C LYS A 104 13.21 16.51 -5.50
N GLU A 105 13.66 16.57 -6.74
CA GLU A 105 12.78 16.79 -7.90
C GLU A 105 11.78 15.67 -8.06
N GLU A 106 12.24 14.42 -7.91
CA GLU A 106 11.38 13.26 -7.99
C GLU A 106 10.37 13.20 -6.84
N LEU A 107 10.78 13.57 -5.62
CA LEU A 107 9.87 13.63 -4.47
C LEU A 107 8.83 14.75 -4.65
N GLN A 108 9.21 15.91 -5.16
CA GLN A 108 8.29 17.02 -5.45
C GLN A 108 7.28 16.69 -6.55
N ALA A 109 7.63 15.80 -7.47
CA ALA A 109 6.73 15.33 -8.51
C ALA A 109 5.63 14.40 -7.98
N ILE A 110 5.84 13.76 -6.82
CA ILE A 110 4.84 12.89 -6.19
C ILE A 110 3.90 13.73 -5.35
N LYS A 111 2.73 14.03 -5.92
CA LYS A 111 1.64 14.75 -5.25
C LYS A 111 0.55 13.77 -4.86
N PRO A 112 0.02 13.83 -3.64
CA PRO A 112 -1.05 12.95 -3.21
C PRO A 112 -2.37 13.26 -3.94
N MET A 113 -3.20 12.24 -4.06
CA MET A 113 -4.63 12.38 -4.34
C MET A 113 -5.38 12.55 -3.02
N PRO A 114 -6.59 13.16 -3.01
CA PRO A 114 -7.42 13.28 -1.81
C PRO A 114 -7.74 11.89 -1.25
N ALA A 115 -7.54 11.69 0.06
CA ALA A 115 -7.74 10.39 0.69
C ALA A 115 -9.21 10.09 0.99
N ALA A 116 -9.59 8.81 0.93
CA ALA A 116 -10.77 8.32 1.64
C ALA A 116 -10.42 8.25 3.13
N PHE A 117 -11.14 9.02 3.94
CA PHE A 117 -10.85 9.18 5.36
C PHE A 117 -12.14 9.30 6.16
N ASP A 118 -12.12 8.75 7.36
CA ASP A 118 -13.18 8.95 8.34
C ASP A 118 -12.58 9.11 9.73
N HIS A 119 -12.85 10.26 10.34
CA HIS A 119 -12.33 10.61 11.67
C HIS A 119 -12.76 9.61 12.76
N ASN A 120 -13.91 8.96 12.60
CA ASN A 120 -14.38 7.95 13.55
C ASN A 120 -13.46 6.72 13.60
N PHE A 121 -12.80 6.41 12.48
CA PHE A 121 -11.83 5.30 12.40
C PHE A 121 -10.41 5.68 12.79
N ALA A 122 -10.02 6.96 12.66
CA ALA A 122 -8.69 7.43 12.98
C ALA A 122 -8.74 8.75 13.78
N LYS A 123 -9.27 8.70 14.98
CA LYS A 123 -9.62 9.85 15.84
C LYS A 123 -8.49 10.82 16.17
N ARG A 124 -7.23 10.40 16.01
CA ARG A 124 -6.06 11.24 16.31
C ARG A 124 -5.56 12.05 15.10
N LEU A 125 -6.18 11.84 13.94
CA LEU A 125 -5.78 12.50 12.70
C LEU A 125 -6.83 13.54 12.29
N ASN A 126 -6.38 14.71 11.85
CA ASN A 126 -7.20 15.79 11.35
C ASN A 126 -6.65 16.24 10.00
N GLY A 127 -7.03 15.56 8.94
CA GLY A 127 -6.68 15.93 7.58
C GLY A 127 -7.85 16.63 6.89
N THR A 128 -7.55 17.55 6.00
CA THR A 128 -8.55 18.32 5.24
C THR A 128 -8.59 17.95 3.76
N TYR A 129 -7.56 17.24 3.29
CA TYR A 129 -7.45 16.82 1.89
C TYR A 129 -8.08 15.43 1.69
N ILE A 130 -9.42 15.42 1.76
CA ILE A 130 -10.21 14.18 1.77
C ILE A 130 -11.28 14.19 0.69
N LYS A 131 -11.60 12.99 0.20
CA LYS A 131 -12.70 12.76 -0.73
C LYS A 131 -14.04 13.09 -0.08
N GLN A 132 -14.93 13.66 -0.87
CA GLN A 132 -16.32 13.85 -0.51
C GLN A 132 -17.16 12.79 -1.23
N ALA A 133 -17.94 12.02 -0.49
CA ALA A 133 -18.80 10.98 -1.02
C ALA A 133 -20.05 10.85 -0.13
N ALA A 134 -21.19 10.60 -0.72
CA ALA A 134 -22.44 10.41 0.02
C ALA A 134 -22.50 9.03 0.68
N THR A 135 -21.84 8.03 0.09
CA THR A 135 -21.81 6.65 0.60
C THR A 135 -20.42 6.05 0.52
N ARG A 136 -20.19 4.96 1.27
CA ARG A 136 -18.95 4.15 1.15
C ARG A 136 -18.81 3.56 -0.24
N TRP A 137 -19.91 3.27 -0.91
CA TRP A 137 -19.89 2.80 -2.30
C TRP A 137 -19.37 3.87 -3.25
N GLU A 138 -19.87 5.08 -3.17
CA GLU A 138 -19.38 6.21 -3.97
C GLU A 138 -17.90 6.51 -3.67
N MET A 139 -17.51 6.51 -2.40
CA MET A 139 -16.11 6.66 -2.00
C MET A 139 -15.21 5.60 -2.65
N MET A 140 -15.64 4.35 -2.65
CA MET A 140 -14.93 3.25 -3.28
C MET A 140 -14.85 3.42 -4.80
N GLU A 141 -15.92 3.86 -5.47
CA GLU A 141 -15.90 4.12 -6.92
C GLU A 141 -14.94 5.26 -7.28
N GLN A 142 -14.87 6.32 -6.48
CA GLN A 142 -13.88 7.39 -6.67
C GLN A 142 -12.43 6.86 -6.53
N LEU A 143 -12.17 5.94 -5.62
CA LEU A 143 -10.86 5.29 -5.48
C LEU A 143 -10.53 4.41 -6.70
N ARG A 144 -11.50 3.70 -7.26
CA ARG A 144 -11.33 2.94 -8.50
C ARG A 144 -10.95 3.84 -9.67
N GLU A 145 -11.63 4.98 -9.78
CA GLU A 145 -11.32 5.99 -10.80
C GLU A 145 -9.90 6.51 -10.66
N ASP A 146 -9.46 6.84 -9.44
CA ASP A 146 -8.07 7.26 -9.18
C ASP A 146 -7.06 6.20 -9.64
N ILE A 147 -7.31 4.92 -9.34
CA ILE A 147 -6.42 3.81 -9.74
C ILE A 147 -6.32 3.73 -11.26
N ARG A 148 -7.46 3.79 -11.97
CA ARG A 148 -7.50 3.77 -13.44
C ARG A 148 -6.77 4.96 -14.04
N ASN A 149 -7.05 6.16 -13.53
CA ASN A 149 -6.43 7.40 -14.00
C ASN A 149 -4.92 7.39 -13.78
N PHE A 150 -4.46 6.97 -12.59
CA PHE A 150 -3.04 6.84 -12.31
C PHE A 150 -2.36 5.83 -13.24
N LYS A 151 -2.98 4.67 -13.43
CA LYS A 151 -2.49 3.63 -14.33
C LYS A 151 -2.30 4.15 -15.76
N ALA A 152 -3.29 4.85 -16.28
CA ALA A 152 -3.28 5.41 -17.63
C ALA A 152 -2.26 6.55 -17.77
N ALA A 153 -2.28 7.52 -16.85
CA ALA A 153 -1.39 8.68 -16.91
C ALA A 153 0.11 8.33 -16.83
N ASN A 154 0.44 7.23 -16.15
CA ASN A 154 1.82 6.79 -15.97
C ASN A 154 2.23 5.61 -16.87
N ASN A 155 1.36 5.17 -17.78
CA ASN A 155 1.57 4.00 -18.63
C ASN A 155 1.99 2.76 -17.83
N CYS A 156 1.31 2.51 -16.69
CA CYS A 156 1.59 1.34 -15.86
C CYS A 156 0.86 0.12 -16.42
N GLU A 157 1.55 -1.00 -16.59
CA GLU A 157 0.91 -2.26 -16.94
C GLU A 157 0.20 -2.88 -15.74
N ARG A 158 0.76 -2.68 -14.56
CA ARG A 158 0.29 -3.25 -13.29
C ARG A 158 0.25 -2.19 -12.21
N ILE A 159 -0.67 -2.38 -11.27
CA ILE A 159 -0.77 -1.57 -10.06
C ILE A 159 -0.70 -2.49 -8.85
N ALA A 160 -0.09 -2.02 -7.77
CA ALA A 160 -0.22 -2.56 -6.44
C ALA A 160 -0.62 -1.43 -5.49
N VAL A 161 -1.52 -1.69 -4.56
CA VAL A 161 -1.95 -0.72 -3.56
C VAL A 161 -1.43 -1.15 -2.19
N LEU A 162 -0.72 -0.24 -1.52
CA LEU A 162 -0.12 -0.47 -0.21
C LEU A 162 -0.76 0.47 0.82
N TRP A 163 -1.32 -0.09 1.88
CA TRP A 163 -1.70 0.69 3.06
C TRP A 163 -0.49 0.91 3.96
N ALA A 164 -0.04 2.15 4.07
CA ALA A 164 1.00 2.59 5.00
C ALA A 164 0.52 3.75 5.90
N ALA A 165 -0.78 4.02 5.88
CA ALA A 165 -1.43 4.99 6.75
C ALA A 165 -1.58 4.46 8.19
N SER A 166 -2.04 5.34 9.07
CA SER A 166 -2.28 4.99 10.47
C SER A 166 -3.28 3.85 10.64
N THR A 167 -3.12 3.12 11.73
CA THR A 167 -4.07 2.07 12.13
C THR A 167 -5.44 2.65 12.42
N GLU A 168 -6.46 2.11 11.81
CA GLU A 168 -7.86 2.37 12.12
C GLU A 168 -8.29 1.65 13.41
N ILE A 169 -9.40 2.09 14.00
CA ILE A 169 -10.00 1.37 15.12
C ILE A 169 -10.38 -0.05 14.69
N TYR A 170 -10.32 -0.98 15.63
CA TYR A 170 -10.75 -2.36 15.37
C TYR A 170 -12.28 -2.44 15.30
N VAL A 171 -12.78 -2.99 14.21
CA VAL A 171 -14.19 -3.35 14.03
C VAL A 171 -14.29 -4.86 14.05
N PRO A 172 -15.07 -5.46 14.99
CA PRO A 172 -15.28 -6.90 15.00
C PRO A 172 -15.97 -7.40 13.73
N LEU A 173 -15.72 -8.66 13.36
CA LEU A 173 -16.49 -9.31 12.30
C LEU A 173 -17.99 -9.29 12.63
N CYS A 174 -18.78 -8.93 11.64
CA CYS A 174 -20.24 -8.86 11.72
C CYS A 174 -20.86 -9.42 10.44
N LYS A 175 -22.18 -9.50 10.38
CA LYS A 175 -22.93 -10.05 9.24
C LYS A 175 -22.61 -9.38 7.91
N GLU A 176 -22.28 -8.10 7.92
CA GLU A 176 -21.90 -7.32 6.75
C GLU A 176 -20.55 -7.78 6.13
N HIS A 177 -19.73 -8.48 6.92
CA HIS A 177 -18.43 -9.01 6.48
C HIS A 177 -18.46 -10.49 6.06
N GLU A 178 -19.60 -11.16 6.15
CA GLU A 178 -19.71 -12.63 5.92
C GLU A 178 -19.72 -13.02 4.45
N SER A 179 -20.20 -12.12 3.57
CA SER A 179 -20.25 -12.36 2.12
C SER A 179 -20.01 -11.09 1.32
N LEU A 180 -19.57 -11.25 0.07
CA LEU A 180 -19.38 -10.12 -0.84
C LEU A 180 -20.70 -9.32 -1.02
N ALA A 181 -21.82 -10.00 -1.18
CA ALA A 181 -23.12 -9.36 -1.37
C ALA A 181 -23.50 -8.51 -0.15
N ALA A 182 -23.30 -9.02 1.08
CA ALA A 182 -23.59 -8.29 2.31
C ALA A 182 -22.67 -7.06 2.47
N LEU A 183 -21.39 -7.19 2.11
CA LEU A 183 -20.43 -6.08 2.13
C LEU A 183 -20.86 -4.97 1.16
N GLU A 184 -21.21 -5.31 -0.08
CA GLU A 184 -21.63 -4.35 -1.09
C GLU A 184 -22.93 -3.63 -0.69
N GLU A 185 -23.89 -4.37 -0.13
CA GLU A 185 -25.13 -3.79 0.39
C GLU A 185 -24.85 -2.80 1.52
N ALA A 186 -23.98 -3.16 2.47
CA ALA A 186 -23.58 -2.28 3.56
C ALA A 186 -22.85 -1.01 3.06
N MET A 187 -22.00 -1.13 2.04
CA MET A 187 -21.35 0.02 1.41
C MET A 187 -22.37 0.95 0.72
N LYS A 188 -23.34 0.40 0.02
CA LYS A 188 -24.41 1.15 -0.64
C LYS A 188 -25.37 1.82 0.37
N ALA A 189 -25.67 1.12 1.45
CA ALA A 189 -26.46 1.65 2.58
C ALA A 189 -25.70 2.67 3.44
N ASN A 190 -24.43 2.93 3.12
CA ASN A 190 -23.54 3.81 3.87
C ASN A 190 -23.40 3.43 5.36
N ASN A 191 -23.27 2.13 5.66
CA ASN A 191 -23.03 1.67 7.02
C ASN A 191 -21.61 2.02 7.49
N THR A 192 -21.45 3.26 7.96
CA THR A 192 -20.15 3.82 8.36
C THR A 192 -19.63 3.27 9.69
N GLU A 193 -20.40 2.50 10.43
CA GLU A 193 -19.95 1.91 11.69
C GLU A 193 -19.07 0.67 11.48
N VAL A 194 -19.34 -0.07 10.40
CA VAL A 194 -18.67 -1.36 10.14
C VAL A 194 -17.85 -1.38 8.85
N ILE A 195 -18.07 -0.43 7.93
CA ILE A 195 -17.30 -0.29 6.71
C ILE A 195 -16.22 0.79 6.87
N SER A 196 -14.99 0.36 7.06
CA SER A 196 -13.86 1.26 7.24
C SER A 196 -13.36 1.85 5.90
N PRO A 197 -12.66 3.00 5.92
CA PRO A 197 -11.96 3.50 4.74
C PRO A 197 -10.99 2.48 4.15
N SER A 198 -10.24 1.73 4.95
CA SER A 198 -9.32 0.71 4.46
C SER A 198 -10.02 -0.41 3.68
N MET A 199 -11.25 -0.79 4.05
CA MET A 199 -12.06 -1.73 3.27
C MET A 199 -12.45 -1.16 1.90
N CYS A 200 -12.74 0.15 1.82
CA CYS A 200 -13.02 0.81 0.55
C CYS A 200 -11.80 0.79 -0.39
N TYR A 201 -10.60 1.07 0.13
CA TYR A 201 -9.35 0.96 -0.64
C TYR A 201 -9.08 -0.47 -1.11
N ALA A 202 -9.23 -1.44 -0.21
CA ALA A 202 -9.00 -2.85 -0.54
C ALA A 202 -9.97 -3.34 -1.61
N TYR A 203 -11.26 -3.00 -1.48
CA TYR A 203 -12.26 -3.33 -2.48
C TYR A 203 -11.92 -2.68 -3.83
N ALA A 204 -11.64 -1.39 -3.84
CA ALA A 204 -11.30 -0.65 -5.06
C ALA A 204 -10.07 -1.25 -5.77
N ALA A 205 -9.01 -1.57 -5.03
CA ALA A 205 -7.81 -2.20 -5.57
C ALA A 205 -8.12 -3.56 -6.21
N ILE A 206 -8.81 -4.45 -5.49
CA ILE A 206 -9.16 -5.78 -5.98
C ILE A 206 -10.09 -5.69 -7.20
N ALA A 207 -11.05 -4.77 -7.21
CA ALA A 207 -11.95 -4.54 -8.35
C ALA A 207 -11.21 -4.12 -9.63
N GLU A 208 -10.11 -3.39 -9.49
CA GLU A 208 -9.25 -2.96 -10.60
C GLU A 208 -8.11 -3.96 -10.92
N GLY A 209 -8.16 -5.16 -10.34
CA GLY A 209 -7.15 -6.21 -10.57
C GLY A 209 -5.80 -5.92 -9.90
N ALA A 210 -5.75 -4.98 -8.98
CA ALA A 210 -4.54 -4.60 -8.26
C ALA A 210 -4.43 -5.34 -6.92
N PRO A 211 -3.31 -6.01 -6.63
CA PRO A 211 -3.03 -6.54 -5.30
C PRO A 211 -3.14 -5.45 -4.23
N PHE A 212 -3.77 -5.80 -3.11
CA PHE A 212 -3.82 -4.93 -1.93
C PHE A 212 -2.96 -5.49 -0.81
N ILE A 213 -2.06 -4.67 -0.30
CA ILE A 213 -1.10 -5.00 0.76
C ILE A 213 -1.43 -4.17 1.98
N MET A 214 -1.91 -4.81 3.03
CA MET A 214 -2.20 -4.15 4.30
C MET A 214 -0.94 -4.11 5.17
N GLY A 215 -0.35 -2.93 5.31
CA GLY A 215 0.83 -2.68 6.16
C GLY A 215 0.48 -2.20 7.58
N ALA A 216 -0.76 -2.37 8.01
CA ALA A 216 -1.24 -2.05 9.36
C ALA A 216 -2.18 -3.16 9.86
N PRO A 217 -2.42 -3.27 11.18
CA PRO A 217 -3.23 -4.35 11.74
C PRO A 217 -4.74 -4.07 11.69
N ASN A 218 -5.23 -3.44 10.64
CA ASN A 218 -6.65 -3.22 10.44
C ASN A 218 -7.31 -4.52 9.99
N LEU A 219 -8.48 -4.85 10.52
CA LEU A 219 -9.30 -5.93 9.97
C LEU A 219 -9.95 -5.42 8.68
N CYS A 220 -9.29 -5.66 7.58
CA CYS A 220 -9.69 -5.14 6.27
C CYS A 220 -9.86 -6.27 5.25
N VAL A 221 -8.77 -6.91 4.88
CA VAL A 221 -8.76 -7.96 3.85
C VAL A 221 -8.95 -9.37 4.39
N ASP A 222 -8.88 -9.55 5.70
CA ASP A 222 -9.06 -10.85 6.36
C ASP A 222 -10.51 -11.07 6.83
N THR A 223 -11.45 -10.74 5.95
CA THR A 223 -12.88 -10.99 6.14
C THR A 223 -13.38 -12.01 5.11
N PRO A 224 -14.42 -12.82 5.42
CA PRO A 224 -14.98 -13.76 4.45
C PRO A 224 -15.39 -13.09 3.12
N ALA A 225 -16.01 -11.92 3.18
CA ALA A 225 -16.39 -11.13 2.00
C ALA A 225 -15.19 -10.80 1.10
N MET A 226 -14.10 -10.30 1.67
CA MET A 226 -12.89 -9.94 0.92
C MET A 226 -12.14 -11.19 0.41
N TRP A 227 -12.22 -12.30 1.11
CA TRP A 227 -11.72 -13.59 0.64
C TRP A 227 -12.50 -14.08 -0.58
N GLU A 228 -13.83 -14.03 -0.52
CA GLU A 228 -14.70 -14.35 -1.65
C GLU A 228 -14.34 -13.47 -2.85
N PHE A 229 -14.25 -12.14 -2.63
CA PHE A 229 -13.98 -11.17 -3.68
C PHE A 229 -12.61 -11.36 -4.33
N SER A 230 -11.56 -11.52 -3.54
CA SER A 230 -10.21 -11.72 -4.08
C SER A 230 -10.09 -13.01 -4.92
N LYS A 231 -10.76 -14.09 -4.50
CA LYS A 231 -10.85 -15.33 -5.28
C LYS A 231 -11.62 -15.14 -6.58
N LYS A 232 -12.79 -14.47 -6.51
CA LYS A 232 -13.62 -14.16 -7.68
C LYS A 232 -12.84 -13.36 -8.73
N MET A 233 -12.07 -12.37 -8.30
CA MET A 233 -11.26 -11.51 -9.16
C MET A 233 -9.90 -12.11 -9.52
N ASN A 234 -9.52 -13.23 -8.91
CA ASN A 234 -8.17 -13.83 -9.03
C ASN A 234 -7.04 -12.83 -8.73
N VAL A 235 -7.23 -12.02 -7.69
CA VAL A 235 -6.28 -10.98 -7.27
C VAL A 235 -5.70 -11.35 -5.90
N PRO A 236 -4.37 -11.37 -5.74
CA PRO A 236 -3.74 -11.64 -4.46
C PRO A 236 -3.97 -10.47 -3.49
N ARG A 237 -4.07 -10.79 -2.22
CA ARG A 237 -4.12 -9.85 -1.11
C ARG A 237 -3.14 -10.29 -0.03
N SER A 238 -2.60 -9.35 0.69
CA SER A 238 -1.70 -9.61 1.82
C SER A 238 -2.10 -8.74 2.99
N GLU A 239 -2.10 -9.33 4.17
CA GLU A 239 -2.30 -8.64 5.44
C GLU A 239 -1.07 -8.79 6.31
N GLU A 240 -0.70 -7.74 7.05
CA GLU A 240 0.28 -7.86 8.10
C GLU A 240 -0.29 -8.78 9.19
N ARG A 241 0.13 -10.04 9.19
CA ARG A 241 -0.08 -10.89 10.35
C ARG A 241 0.76 -10.33 11.49
N ARG A 242 0.14 -9.61 12.40
CA ARG A 242 0.72 -9.50 13.73
C ARG A 242 0.79 -10.91 14.31
N VAL A 243 1.96 -11.50 14.22
CA VAL A 243 2.30 -12.65 15.05
C VAL A 243 2.32 -12.11 16.48
N GLY A 244 1.15 -12.08 17.06
CA GLY A 244 0.76 -11.87 18.42
C GLY A 244 1.55 -10.92 19.33
N LYS A 245 1.01 -10.69 20.49
CA LYS A 245 1.71 -10.03 21.61
C LYS A 245 3.08 -10.69 21.90
N GLU A 246 3.26 -11.94 21.55
CA GLU A 246 4.49 -12.71 21.73
C GLU A 246 5.69 -12.15 20.94
N CYS A 247 5.47 -11.57 19.77
CA CYS A 247 6.56 -10.90 19.04
C CYS A 247 7.02 -9.62 19.72
N ARG A 248 6.13 -8.85 20.34
CA ARG A 248 6.50 -7.64 21.07
C ARG A 248 7.29 -7.97 22.34
N SER A 249 6.90 -9.04 23.07
CA SER A 249 7.58 -9.44 24.31
C SER A 249 8.96 -10.04 24.08
N ARG A 250 9.23 -10.64 22.91
CA ARG A 250 10.55 -11.18 22.56
C ARG A 250 11.56 -10.15 22.07
N TRP A 251 11.11 -9.00 21.57
CA TRP A 251 11.98 -8.00 20.95
C TRP A 251 12.09 -6.70 21.75
N SER A 252 11.34 -6.55 22.82
CA SER A 252 11.46 -5.40 23.70
C SER A 252 12.20 -5.78 24.98
N PRO A 253 13.41 -5.24 25.22
CA PRO A 253 14.12 -5.44 26.48
C PRO A 253 13.52 -4.66 27.65
N TYR A 254 12.35 -4.00 27.44
CA TYR A 254 11.69 -3.10 28.41
C TYR A 254 10.25 -3.56 28.71
N HIS A 255 10.08 -4.82 29.04
CA HIS A 255 8.88 -5.34 29.67
C HIS A 255 9.24 -6.05 30.95
#